data_dada0caa952a8521eea8391d0bd5a6c8
#
_entry.id   dada0caa952a8521eea8391d0bd5a6c8
#
_cell.length_a   1.000
_cell.length_b   1.000
_cell.length_c   1.000
_cell.angle_alpha   90.00
_cell.angle_beta   90.00
_cell.angle_gamma   90.00
#
_symmetry.space_group_name_H-M   'P 1'
#
loop_
_entity.id
_entity.type
_entity.pdbx_description
1 polymer ?
#
loop_
_entity_poly.entity_id
_entity_poly.type
_entity_poly.pdbx_seq_one_letter_code
_entity_poly.pdbx_strand_id
1 'polypeptide(L)'
;MHLCPLQLKPWPSYISERLELYNRLKKESDAILAKQAANSQPISVVLPDGQKVEAQSWITTPYQLACGISQGLADNCVIARVDGGLWDLDRPLEKDCSLELLRFDHEDAQVYWHSSAHILGEAMERFYGGCLCYGPPIENGFYYDMFLDEQKGVSSTEFGDLETLCKSIMKDKQPFERLEISKETLLEMFKYNKFKCRILNEKVETPTTTVYRCGPLIDLCRGPHVRHTGKIKALKIYKNSATYWEGRSDMETLQRIYGISFPDSKMLKEWERFQEEAKNRDHRKIGKDQELFFFHDLSPGSCFFLPRGAYIYSTLTEFIREEYWRRGFQEVASPNIYNSKLWETSGHWQHYSENMFSFPVEQDVFALKPMNCPGHCLMFGHRPRSWRELPLRLADFGVLHRNELSGTLTGLTRVRRFQQDDAHIFCTMEQIESEMKGCLDFLRCVYDVFGFSFQLHLSTRPEKFLGDIAVWNQAEKVQLENSLNEFGEPWKLNPGDGAFYGPKVSPSEYNVIFFFPLQVCKQFVEAGFMADADLDSSCLLNKKIRNAQLAQYNFILVVGEKEKMTNSVNVRTRDNKVHGELTVAEVLARLTLLKQSRCRNAEEVF
;
A
#
# COMPACT_ATOMS: atom_id res chain seq x y z
N MET A 1 -40.34 -14.17 4.73
CA MET A 1 -39.55 -12.96 5.05
C MET A 1 -38.90 -13.17 6.40
N HIS A 2 -37.65 -13.62 6.46
CA HIS A 2 -36.89 -13.63 7.72
C HIS A 2 -36.42 -12.19 7.97
N LEU A 3 -37.02 -11.55 8.96
CA LEU A 3 -36.56 -10.27 9.48
C LEU A 3 -35.15 -10.45 10.01
N CYS A 4 -34.20 -9.73 9.46
CA CYS A 4 -32.83 -9.67 9.98
C CYS A 4 -32.89 -9.06 11.39
N PRO A 5 -32.54 -9.79 12.47
CA PRO A 5 -32.65 -9.30 13.85
C PRO A 5 -31.62 -8.23 14.23
N LEU A 6 -30.81 -7.79 13.28
CA LEU A 6 -29.53 -7.10 13.45
C LEU A 6 -29.60 -5.59 13.14
N GLN A 7 -30.77 -5.01 12.97
CA GLN A 7 -30.94 -3.57 12.82
C GLN A 7 -31.54 -2.96 14.08
N LEU A 8 -31.11 -1.73 14.40
CA LEU A 8 -31.82 -0.91 15.40
C LEU A 8 -33.29 -0.77 15.00
N LYS A 9 -34.20 -1.03 15.92
CA LYS A 9 -35.63 -0.79 15.74
C LYS A 9 -36.20 -0.15 17.00
N PRO A 10 -36.80 1.04 16.90
CA PRO A 10 -36.86 1.90 15.69
C PRO A 10 -35.51 2.46 15.29
N TRP A 11 -35.40 2.93 14.04
CA TRP A 11 -34.25 3.69 13.60
C TRP A 11 -34.14 5.01 14.39
N PRO A 12 -32.93 5.60 14.51
CA PRO A 12 -32.76 6.92 15.11
C PRO A 12 -33.68 7.96 14.44
N SER A 13 -34.33 8.83 15.22
CA SER A 13 -35.31 9.80 14.73
C SER A 13 -34.74 10.75 13.69
N TYR A 14 -33.43 11.10 13.81
CA TYR A 14 -32.76 12.00 12.87
C TYR A 14 -32.78 11.50 11.42
N ILE A 15 -32.87 10.18 11.20
CA ILE A 15 -32.96 9.61 9.84
C ILE A 15 -34.28 10.05 9.17
N SER A 16 -35.38 9.97 9.86
CA SER A 16 -36.69 10.42 9.34
C SER A 16 -36.72 11.95 9.13
N GLU A 17 -36.22 12.71 10.11
CA GLU A 17 -36.18 14.17 10.05
C GLU A 17 -35.36 14.69 8.84
N ARG A 18 -34.17 14.16 8.64
CA ARG A 18 -33.33 14.57 7.49
C ARG A 18 -33.91 14.12 6.15
N LEU A 19 -34.59 12.96 6.09
CA LEU A 19 -35.28 12.50 4.88
C LEU A 19 -36.44 13.40 4.50
N GLU A 20 -37.26 13.85 5.45
CA GLU A 20 -38.34 14.80 5.21
C GLU A 20 -37.79 16.11 4.63
N LEU A 21 -36.75 16.67 5.24
CA LEU A 21 -36.12 17.90 4.76
C LEU A 21 -35.54 17.70 3.35
N TYR A 22 -34.79 16.60 3.13
CA TYR A 22 -34.22 16.28 1.83
C TYR A 22 -35.29 16.15 0.74
N ASN A 23 -36.36 15.40 0.99
CA ASN A 23 -37.43 15.16 0.03
C ASN A 23 -38.13 16.46 -0.39
N ARG A 24 -38.30 17.41 0.54
CA ARG A 24 -38.84 18.74 0.23
C ARG A 24 -37.91 19.52 -0.71
N LEU A 25 -36.62 19.60 -0.36
CA LEU A 25 -35.62 20.32 -1.16
C LEU A 25 -35.38 19.65 -2.53
N LYS A 26 -35.43 18.33 -2.59
CA LYS A 26 -35.30 17.58 -3.85
C LYS A 26 -36.46 17.90 -4.81
N LYS A 27 -37.69 17.98 -4.30
CA LYS A 27 -38.85 18.35 -5.10
C LYS A 27 -38.72 19.77 -5.69
N GLU A 28 -38.18 20.72 -4.92
CA GLU A 28 -37.90 22.08 -5.39
C GLU A 28 -36.82 22.09 -6.48
N SER A 29 -35.74 21.35 -6.27
CA SER A 29 -34.66 21.18 -7.25
C SER A 29 -35.13 20.51 -8.54
N ASP A 30 -35.97 19.47 -8.45
CA ASP A 30 -36.51 18.77 -9.62
C ASP A 30 -37.44 19.68 -10.44
N ALA A 31 -38.17 20.59 -9.78
CA ALA A 31 -38.98 21.59 -10.48
C ALA A 31 -38.10 22.61 -11.24
N ILE A 32 -36.95 22.97 -10.73
CA ILE A 32 -35.98 23.83 -11.44
C ILE A 32 -35.38 23.09 -12.65
N LEU A 33 -34.94 21.84 -12.47
CA LEU A 33 -34.43 21.02 -13.56
C LEU A 33 -35.45 20.79 -14.66
N ALA A 34 -36.73 20.59 -14.32
CA ALA A 34 -37.81 20.46 -15.29
C ALA A 34 -38.00 21.74 -16.12
N LYS A 35 -37.85 22.94 -15.52
CA LYS A 35 -37.87 24.21 -16.26
C LYS A 35 -36.68 24.36 -17.21
N GLN A 36 -35.49 23.94 -16.78
CA GLN A 36 -34.29 23.94 -17.63
C GLN A 36 -34.44 22.96 -18.81
N ALA A 37 -34.98 21.75 -18.54
CA ALA A 37 -35.26 20.75 -19.56
C ALA A 37 -36.32 21.24 -20.58
N ALA A 38 -37.33 22.01 -20.15
CA ALA A 38 -38.32 22.63 -21.05
C ALA A 38 -37.70 23.68 -22.01
N ASN A 39 -36.54 24.24 -21.63
CA ASN A 39 -35.76 25.20 -22.42
C ASN A 39 -34.53 24.56 -23.05
N SER A 40 -34.51 23.23 -23.21
CA SER A 40 -33.41 22.48 -23.78
C SER A 40 -32.97 22.98 -25.15
N GLN A 41 -31.67 22.94 -25.41
CA GLN A 41 -31.07 23.27 -26.71
C GLN A 41 -30.27 22.05 -27.24
N PRO A 42 -30.19 21.88 -28.57
CA PRO A 42 -29.28 20.91 -29.16
C PRO A 42 -27.83 21.21 -28.76
N ILE A 43 -27.10 20.18 -28.34
CA ILE A 43 -25.68 20.24 -27.98
C ILE A 43 -24.90 19.16 -28.72
N SER A 44 -23.61 19.43 -28.93
CA SER A 44 -22.66 18.50 -29.56
C SER A 44 -21.75 17.87 -28.48
N VAL A 45 -21.75 16.54 -28.41
CA VAL A 45 -20.91 15.78 -27.48
C VAL A 45 -19.80 15.10 -28.28
N VAL A 46 -18.54 15.38 -27.94
CA VAL A 46 -17.36 14.81 -28.60
C VAL A 46 -16.85 13.61 -27.80
N LEU A 47 -16.81 12.44 -28.43
CA LEU A 47 -16.26 11.21 -27.86
C LEU A 47 -14.73 11.13 -28.04
N PRO A 48 -14.01 10.24 -27.32
CA PRO A 48 -12.55 10.12 -27.37
C PRO A 48 -12.00 9.78 -28.77
N ASP A 49 -12.78 9.13 -29.63
CA ASP A 49 -12.45 8.83 -31.02
C ASP A 49 -12.65 10.01 -31.98
N GLY A 50 -13.10 11.16 -31.45
CA GLY A 50 -13.43 12.35 -32.24
C GLY A 50 -14.82 12.36 -32.87
N GLN A 51 -15.62 11.29 -32.68
CA GLN A 51 -17.01 11.26 -33.15
C GLN A 51 -17.84 12.28 -32.39
N LYS A 52 -18.69 13.01 -33.11
CA LYS A 52 -19.67 13.96 -32.54
C LYS A 52 -21.04 13.31 -32.48
N VAL A 53 -21.65 13.36 -31.32
CA VAL A 53 -23.00 12.85 -31.07
C VAL A 53 -23.91 14.03 -30.70
N GLU A 54 -25.05 14.13 -31.38
CA GLU A 54 -26.07 15.14 -31.03
C GLU A 54 -26.80 14.74 -29.75
N ALA A 55 -27.02 15.69 -28.87
CA ALA A 55 -27.69 15.51 -27.60
C ALA A 55 -28.55 16.75 -27.27
N GLN A 56 -29.29 16.70 -26.17
CA GLN A 56 -30.13 17.78 -25.69
C GLN A 56 -29.67 18.23 -24.32
N SER A 57 -29.38 19.53 -24.16
CA SER A 57 -28.97 20.08 -22.86
C SER A 57 -30.06 19.87 -21.79
N TRP A 58 -29.65 19.58 -20.56
CA TRP A 58 -30.54 19.33 -19.40
C TRP A 58 -31.49 18.14 -19.53
N ILE A 59 -31.37 17.32 -20.62
CA ILE A 59 -32.19 16.12 -20.88
C ILE A 59 -31.25 14.90 -21.02
N THR A 60 -30.32 14.98 -21.98
CA THR A 60 -29.49 13.83 -22.31
C THR A 60 -28.41 13.56 -21.25
N THR A 61 -28.33 12.34 -20.77
CA THR A 61 -27.34 11.91 -19.77
C THR A 61 -26.21 11.08 -20.41
N PRO A 62 -25.02 11.03 -19.80
CA PRO A 62 -23.94 10.15 -20.23
C PRO A 62 -24.37 8.68 -20.34
N TYR A 63 -25.24 8.20 -19.45
CA TYR A 63 -25.76 6.84 -19.50
C TYR A 63 -26.62 6.59 -20.75
N GLN A 64 -27.46 7.53 -21.13
CA GLN A 64 -28.28 7.41 -22.36
C GLN A 64 -27.40 7.35 -23.60
N LEU A 65 -26.33 8.15 -23.65
CA LEU A 65 -25.35 8.09 -24.74
C LEU A 65 -24.59 6.75 -24.75
N ALA A 66 -24.20 6.24 -23.59
CA ALA A 66 -23.60 4.92 -23.47
C ALA A 66 -24.53 3.80 -23.99
N CYS A 67 -25.84 3.85 -23.67
CA CYS A 67 -26.84 2.92 -24.21
C CYS A 67 -26.97 3.02 -25.74
N GLY A 68 -26.89 4.24 -26.28
CA GLY A 68 -26.91 4.46 -27.74
C GLY A 68 -25.71 3.85 -28.47
N ILE A 69 -24.55 3.79 -27.79
CA ILE A 69 -23.35 3.14 -28.35
C ILE A 69 -23.46 1.61 -28.23
N SER A 70 -23.63 1.09 -27.02
CA SER A 70 -23.92 -0.32 -26.76
C SER A 70 -24.42 -0.55 -25.33
N GLN A 71 -25.33 -1.50 -25.15
CA GLN A 71 -25.82 -1.90 -23.83
C GLN A 71 -24.68 -2.45 -22.94
N GLY A 72 -23.73 -3.20 -23.54
CA GLY A 72 -22.57 -3.74 -22.83
C GLY A 72 -21.65 -2.64 -22.27
N LEU A 73 -21.48 -1.54 -23.00
CA LEU A 73 -20.74 -0.37 -22.51
C LEU A 73 -21.47 0.28 -21.33
N ALA A 74 -22.77 0.56 -21.50
CA ALA A 74 -23.60 1.18 -20.48
C ALA A 74 -23.64 0.35 -19.16
N ASP A 75 -23.67 -0.98 -19.28
CA ASP A 75 -23.69 -1.88 -18.13
C ASP A 75 -22.35 -1.93 -17.39
N ASN A 76 -21.23 -1.81 -18.10
CA ASN A 76 -19.88 -1.85 -17.52
C ASN A 76 -19.31 -0.48 -17.15
N CYS A 77 -19.97 0.60 -17.57
CA CYS A 77 -19.55 1.96 -17.22
C CYS A 77 -19.80 2.25 -15.74
N VAL A 78 -18.78 2.77 -15.07
CA VAL A 78 -18.80 3.13 -13.66
C VAL A 78 -19.16 4.61 -13.48
N ILE A 79 -18.50 5.47 -14.27
CA ILE A 79 -18.63 6.94 -14.18
C ILE A 79 -18.31 7.57 -15.55
N ALA A 80 -18.67 8.85 -15.72
CA ALA A 80 -18.29 9.65 -16.88
C ALA A 80 -17.23 10.69 -16.53
N ARG A 81 -16.49 11.16 -17.53
CA ARG A 81 -15.68 12.38 -17.48
C ARG A 81 -16.18 13.34 -18.53
N VAL A 82 -16.56 14.55 -18.10
CA VAL A 82 -17.09 15.62 -18.95
C VAL A 82 -16.16 16.82 -18.85
N ASP A 83 -15.60 17.27 -19.97
CA ASP A 83 -14.62 18.36 -20.04
C ASP A 83 -13.46 18.18 -19.05
N GLY A 84 -12.98 16.94 -18.85
CA GLY A 84 -11.93 16.60 -17.91
C GLY A 84 -12.37 16.40 -16.45
N GLY A 85 -13.61 16.77 -16.09
CA GLY A 85 -14.18 16.60 -14.74
C GLY A 85 -15.01 15.33 -14.61
N LEU A 86 -14.93 14.65 -13.46
CA LEU A 86 -15.76 13.47 -13.18
C LEU A 86 -17.24 13.86 -13.04
N TRP A 87 -18.13 13.03 -13.59
CA TRP A 87 -19.54 13.34 -13.76
C TRP A 87 -20.43 12.12 -13.54
N ASP A 88 -21.53 12.29 -12.81
CA ASP A 88 -22.50 11.22 -12.59
C ASP A 88 -23.15 10.78 -13.91
N LEU A 89 -23.26 9.47 -14.11
CA LEU A 89 -23.83 8.92 -15.35
C LEU A 89 -25.29 9.31 -15.60
N ASP A 90 -26.06 9.59 -14.56
CA ASP A 90 -27.47 10.01 -14.63
C ASP A 90 -27.66 11.55 -14.50
N ARG A 91 -26.59 12.34 -14.38
CA ARG A 91 -26.66 13.79 -14.41
C ARG A 91 -26.73 14.28 -15.86
N PRO A 92 -27.76 15.09 -16.24
CA PRO A 92 -27.84 15.61 -17.59
C PRO A 92 -26.64 16.46 -17.99
N LEU A 93 -26.28 16.42 -19.28
CA LEU A 93 -25.30 17.30 -19.88
C LEU A 93 -25.90 18.71 -20.03
N GLU A 94 -25.10 19.74 -19.84
CA GLU A 94 -25.58 21.12 -19.73
C GLU A 94 -25.29 21.96 -20.98
N LYS A 95 -24.23 21.64 -21.72
CA LYS A 95 -23.71 22.38 -22.89
C LYS A 95 -22.87 21.45 -23.78
N ASP A 96 -22.37 21.97 -24.89
CA ASP A 96 -21.36 21.31 -25.71
C ASP A 96 -20.18 20.86 -24.83
N CYS A 97 -19.75 19.59 -24.98
CA CYS A 97 -18.74 19.04 -24.11
C CYS A 97 -17.98 17.85 -24.75
N SER A 98 -16.84 17.52 -24.19
CA SER A 98 -16.19 16.23 -24.38
C SER A 98 -16.73 15.21 -23.37
N LEU A 99 -16.89 13.95 -23.78
CA LEU A 99 -17.39 12.87 -22.93
C LEU A 99 -16.51 11.64 -23.05
N GLU A 100 -16.03 11.16 -21.91
CA GLU A 100 -15.35 9.88 -21.77
C GLU A 100 -16.13 8.98 -20.80
N LEU A 101 -16.28 7.69 -21.13
CA LEU A 101 -17.00 6.70 -20.34
C LEU A 101 -16.01 5.75 -19.67
N LEU A 102 -15.89 5.80 -18.35
CA LEU A 102 -14.86 5.11 -17.58
C LEU A 102 -15.38 3.79 -17.00
N ARG A 103 -14.55 2.74 -17.05
CA ARG A 103 -14.81 1.43 -16.48
C ARG A 103 -14.05 1.26 -15.15
N PHE A 104 -14.28 0.13 -14.45
CA PHE A 104 -13.67 -0.17 -13.15
C PHE A 104 -12.14 -0.29 -13.18
N ASP A 105 -11.56 -0.66 -14.30
CA ASP A 105 -10.12 -0.80 -14.53
C ASP A 105 -9.36 0.52 -14.76
N HIS A 106 -10.07 1.64 -14.77
CA HIS A 106 -9.49 2.97 -14.90
C HIS A 106 -9.07 3.56 -13.53
N GLU A 107 -8.01 4.38 -13.50
CA GLU A 107 -7.52 5.01 -12.26
C GLU A 107 -8.59 5.82 -11.52
N ASP A 108 -9.45 6.54 -12.23
CA ASP A 108 -10.56 7.31 -11.66
C ASP A 108 -11.75 6.45 -11.18
N ALA A 109 -11.69 5.13 -11.37
CA ALA A 109 -12.70 4.21 -10.88
C ALA A 109 -12.74 4.08 -9.33
N GLN A 110 -11.89 4.79 -8.60
CA GLN A 110 -11.99 4.99 -7.15
C GLN A 110 -13.38 5.49 -6.70
N VAL A 111 -14.13 6.14 -7.58
CA VAL A 111 -15.57 6.47 -7.40
C VAL A 111 -16.41 5.24 -7.06
N TYR A 112 -16.03 4.06 -7.55
CA TYR A 112 -16.70 2.80 -7.23
C TYR A 112 -16.55 2.46 -5.74
N TRP A 113 -15.34 2.59 -5.19
CA TRP A 113 -15.07 2.38 -3.77
C TRP A 113 -15.66 3.49 -2.90
N HIS A 114 -15.66 4.73 -3.37
CA HIS A 114 -16.37 5.82 -2.70
C HIS A 114 -17.87 5.54 -2.56
N SER A 115 -18.51 5.04 -3.61
CA SER A 115 -19.92 4.61 -3.56
C SER A 115 -20.14 3.42 -2.63
N SER A 116 -19.17 2.49 -2.57
CA SER A 116 -19.20 1.36 -1.64
C SER A 116 -19.06 1.80 -0.18
N ALA A 117 -18.28 2.86 0.07
CA ALA A 117 -18.20 3.47 1.41
C ALA A 117 -19.57 3.96 1.90
N HIS A 118 -20.39 4.56 1.02
CA HIS A 118 -21.76 4.95 1.38
C HIS A 118 -22.66 3.76 1.71
N ILE A 119 -22.53 2.61 1.02
CA ILE A 119 -23.25 1.38 1.39
C ILE A 119 -22.83 0.92 2.79
N LEU A 120 -21.54 0.95 3.09
CA LEU A 120 -21.03 0.63 4.42
C LEU A 120 -21.54 1.65 5.45
N GLY A 121 -21.51 2.95 5.14
CA GLY A 121 -22.02 4.02 6.00
C GLY A 121 -23.51 3.84 6.34
N GLU A 122 -24.35 3.51 5.36
CA GLU A 122 -25.76 3.18 5.59
C GLU A 122 -25.92 1.96 6.51
N ALA A 123 -25.14 0.90 6.27
CA ALA A 123 -25.17 -0.29 7.10
C ALA A 123 -24.73 0.02 8.54
N MET A 124 -23.65 0.80 8.73
CA MET A 124 -23.15 1.20 10.04
C MET A 124 -24.18 2.07 10.79
N GLU A 125 -24.80 3.02 10.12
CA GLU A 125 -25.81 3.88 10.74
C GLU A 125 -27.06 3.10 11.17
N ARG A 126 -27.50 2.13 10.36
CA ARG A 126 -28.63 1.25 10.67
C ARG A 126 -28.31 0.21 11.75
N PHE A 127 -27.05 -0.15 11.90
CA PHE A 127 -26.61 -1.17 12.87
C PHE A 127 -26.26 -0.55 14.23
N TYR A 128 -25.46 0.52 14.23
CA TYR A 128 -24.94 1.14 15.46
C TYR A 128 -25.68 2.40 15.89
N GLY A 129 -26.24 3.18 14.96
CA GLY A 129 -26.89 4.44 15.25
C GLY A 129 -25.96 5.60 15.64
N GLY A 130 -24.65 5.48 15.35
CA GLY A 130 -23.66 6.50 15.67
C GLY A 130 -23.59 7.66 14.67
N CYS A 131 -22.65 8.57 14.89
CA CYS A 131 -22.40 9.71 14.01
C CYS A 131 -21.39 9.34 12.91
N LEU A 132 -21.81 9.31 11.66
CA LEU A 132 -20.94 9.10 10.51
C LEU A 132 -20.00 10.30 10.29
N CYS A 133 -18.71 10.05 10.05
CA CYS A 133 -17.68 11.08 9.88
C CYS A 133 -17.20 11.16 8.43
N TYR A 134 -16.26 10.29 8.04
CA TYR A 134 -15.65 10.25 6.72
C TYR A 134 -15.71 8.86 6.10
N GLY A 135 -15.97 8.79 4.78
CA GLY A 135 -16.00 7.55 4.01
C GLY A 135 -15.24 7.65 2.68
N PRO A 136 -13.91 7.91 2.67
CA PRO A 136 -13.16 8.05 1.44
C PRO A 136 -12.79 6.70 0.83
N PRO A 137 -12.56 6.64 -0.51
CA PRO A 137 -11.79 5.57 -1.11
C PRO A 137 -10.32 5.66 -0.67
N ILE A 138 -9.62 4.54 -0.73
CA ILE A 138 -8.17 4.42 -0.55
C ILE A 138 -7.60 3.66 -1.74
N GLU A 139 -6.27 3.53 -1.82
CA GLU A 139 -5.58 2.89 -2.95
C GLU A 139 -6.16 1.50 -3.28
N ASN A 140 -6.51 0.70 -2.27
CA ASN A 140 -7.09 -0.63 -2.43
C ASN A 140 -8.32 -0.80 -1.51
N GLY A 141 -9.44 -0.25 -1.92
CA GLY A 141 -10.70 -0.34 -1.19
C GLY A 141 -11.19 1.00 -0.62
N PHE A 142 -11.81 0.95 0.54
CA PHE A 142 -12.40 2.10 1.21
C PHE A 142 -12.50 1.88 2.71
N TYR A 143 -12.77 2.94 3.46
CA TYR A 143 -13.19 2.83 4.85
C TYR A 143 -14.34 3.78 5.15
N TYR A 144 -14.96 3.60 6.31
CA TYR A 144 -15.86 4.58 6.89
C TYR A 144 -15.55 4.77 8.39
N ASP A 145 -15.52 6.04 8.81
CA ASP A 145 -15.29 6.43 10.20
C ASP A 145 -16.63 6.78 10.86
N MET A 146 -16.88 6.25 12.04
CA MET A 146 -18.06 6.52 12.86
C MET A 146 -17.64 6.85 14.30
N PHE A 147 -18.27 7.85 14.86
CA PHE A 147 -18.23 8.10 16.30
C PHE A 147 -19.37 7.35 16.99
N LEU A 148 -19.01 6.59 18.02
CA LEU A 148 -19.96 5.90 18.90
C LEU A 148 -19.83 6.46 20.31
N ASP A 149 -20.96 6.81 20.92
CA ASP A 149 -21.00 7.21 22.34
C ASP A 149 -20.68 6.01 23.25
N GLU A 150 -20.29 6.32 24.52
CA GLU A 150 -20.07 5.35 25.60
C GLU A 150 -18.93 4.32 25.35
N GLN A 151 -17.87 4.69 24.62
CA GLN A 151 -16.70 3.84 24.37
C GLN A 151 -17.04 2.47 23.73
N LYS A 152 -18.16 2.36 23.03
CA LYS A 152 -18.51 1.15 22.28
C LYS A 152 -17.52 0.95 21.14
N GLY A 153 -16.84 -0.19 21.14
CA GLY A 153 -15.96 -0.60 20.05
C GLY A 153 -16.71 -1.46 19.03
N VAL A 154 -16.23 -1.46 17.79
CA VAL A 154 -16.68 -2.39 16.77
C VAL A 154 -15.91 -3.69 16.90
N SER A 155 -16.62 -4.83 16.96
CA SER A 155 -16.02 -6.16 16.98
C SER A 155 -15.93 -6.77 15.58
N SER A 156 -14.85 -7.48 15.29
CA SER A 156 -14.74 -8.26 14.04
C SER A 156 -15.78 -9.39 13.93
N THR A 157 -16.39 -9.81 15.04
CA THR A 157 -17.50 -10.77 15.04
C THR A 157 -18.77 -10.25 14.40
N GLU A 158 -18.92 -8.91 14.30
CA GLU A 158 -20.08 -8.21 13.73
C GLU A 158 -19.96 -8.00 12.20
N PHE A 159 -18.81 -8.31 11.60
CA PHE A 159 -18.58 -8.09 10.17
C PHE A 159 -19.56 -8.86 9.29
N GLY A 160 -19.89 -10.11 9.64
CA GLY A 160 -20.85 -10.92 8.90
C GLY A 160 -22.25 -10.30 8.84
N ASP A 161 -22.65 -9.65 9.91
CA ASP A 161 -23.96 -9.00 10.05
C ASP A 161 -23.99 -7.69 9.25
N LEU A 162 -22.93 -6.88 9.33
CA LEU A 162 -22.77 -5.70 8.50
C LEU A 162 -22.70 -6.03 7.00
N GLU A 163 -21.99 -7.09 6.61
CA GLU A 163 -21.96 -7.57 5.23
C GLU A 163 -23.35 -8.02 4.74
N THR A 164 -24.14 -8.59 5.61
CA THR A 164 -25.53 -9.00 5.31
C THR A 164 -26.41 -7.79 5.04
N LEU A 165 -26.27 -6.72 5.84
CA LEU A 165 -26.93 -5.44 5.58
C LEU A 165 -26.44 -4.81 4.26
N CYS A 166 -25.15 -4.75 4.02
CA CYS A 166 -24.60 -4.25 2.76
C CYS A 166 -25.16 -5.03 1.55
N LYS A 167 -25.26 -6.35 1.64
CA LYS A 167 -25.86 -7.19 0.58
C LYS A 167 -27.33 -6.87 0.33
N SER A 168 -28.11 -6.56 1.39
CA SER A 168 -29.49 -6.11 1.24
C SER A 168 -29.56 -4.79 0.50
N ILE A 169 -28.75 -3.80 0.91
CA ILE A 169 -28.66 -2.47 0.29
C ILE A 169 -28.30 -2.57 -1.20
N MET A 170 -27.32 -3.42 -1.53
CA MET A 170 -26.91 -3.68 -2.93
C MET A 170 -28.06 -4.30 -3.73
N LYS A 171 -28.81 -5.23 -3.14
CA LYS A 171 -29.95 -5.89 -3.78
C LYS A 171 -31.11 -4.93 -4.05
N ASP A 172 -31.32 -3.94 -3.18
CA ASP A 172 -32.38 -2.94 -3.29
C ASP A 172 -32.14 -1.97 -4.46
N LYS A 173 -30.94 -1.94 -5.03
CA LYS A 173 -30.56 -1.06 -6.17
C LYS A 173 -30.89 0.41 -5.91
N GLN A 174 -30.60 0.89 -4.71
CA GLN A 174 -30.86 2.28 -4.31
C GLN A 174 -30.06 3.24 -5.20
N PRO A 175 -30.70 4.28 -5.80
CA PRO A 175 -29.99 5.28 -6.60
C PRO A 175 -29.13 6.19 -5.71
N PHE A 176 -28.04 6.72 -6.29
CA PHE A 176 -27.29 7.82 -5.69
C PHE A 176 -27.84 9.14 -6.25
N GLU A 177 -28.56 9.87 -5.42
CA GLU A 177 -29.25 11.10 -5.81
C GLU A 177 -28.50 12.33 -5.31
N ARG A 178 -27.95 13.12 -6.26
CA ARG A 178 -27.24 14.37 -5.97
C ARG A 178 -28.21 15.50 -5.68
N LEU A 179 -27.89 16.31 -4.67
CA LEU A 179 -28.60 17.56 -4.40
C LEU A 179 -27.60 18.62 -3.91
N GLU A 180 -27.69 19.82 -4.46
CA GLU A 180 -26.95 20.98 -4.01
C GLU A 180 -27.79 21.83 -3.07
N ILE A 181 -27.25 22.15 -1.89
CA ILE A 181 -28.00 22.75 -0.78
C ILE A 181 -27.13 23.87 -0.16
N SER A 182 -27.78 24.91 0.37
CA SER A 182 -27.08 25.97 1.10
C SER A 182 -26.45 25.48 2.40
N LYS A 183 -25.35 26.08 2.79
CA LYS A 183 -24.58 25.71 4.01
C LYS A 183 -25.46 25.81 5.26
N GLU A 184 -26.32 26.84 5.36
CA GLU A 184 -27.22 27.03 6.50
C GLU A 184 -28.23 25.88 6.62
N THR A 185 -28.82 25.46 5.49
CA THR A 185 -29.77 24.34 5.45
C THR A 185 -29.08 23.02 5.76
N LEU A 186 -27.84 22.86 5.35
CA LEU A 186 -27.05 21.67 5.69
C LEU A 186 -26.67 21.59 7.17
N LEU A 187 -26.38 22.72 7.81
CA LEU A 187 -26.18 22.76 9.27
C LEU A 187 -27.47 22.37 10.03
N GLU A 188 -28.64 22.75 9.53
CA GLU A 188 -29.92 22.27 10.08
C GLU A 188 -30.12 20.77 9.84
N MET A 189 -29.84 20.29 8.62
CA MET A 189 -29.98 18.87 8.25
C MET A 189 -29.09 17.95 9.09
N PHE A 190 -27.86 18.38 9.38
CA PHE A 190 -26.87 17.60 10.12
C PHE A 190 -26.71 18.03 11.59
N LYS A 191 -27.64 18.80 12.16
CA LYS A 191 -27.55 19.29 13.56
C LYS A 191 -27.31 18.18 14.60
N TYR A 192 -27.75 16.94 14.32
CA TYR A 192 -27.55 15.76 15.15
C TYR A 192 -26.10 15.26 15.13
N ASN A 193 -25.29 15.64 14.13
CA ASN A 193 -23.94 15.13 13.88
C ASN A 193 -22.92 16.27 13.96
N LYS A 194 -22.29 16.42 15.14
CA LYS A 194 -21.29 17.46 15.39
C LYS A 194 -20.11 17.44 14.41
N PHE A 195 -19.73 16.26 13.87
CA PHE A 195 -18.62 16.11 12.94
C PHE A 195 -18.94 16.66 11.56
N LYS A 196 -20.15 16.40 11.03
CA LYS A 196 -20.60 17.00 9.77
C LYS A 196 -20.76 18.52 9.90
N CYS A 197 -21.21 19.01 11.06
CA CYS A 197 -21.27 20.44 11.33
C CYS A 197 -19.86 21.07 11.39
N ARG A 198 -18.86 20.41 11.99
CA ARG A 198 -17.48 20.87 11.95
C ARG A 198 -16.94 20.95 10.52
N ILE A 199 -17.15 19.90 9.71
CA ILE A 199 -16.73 19.89 8.30
C ILE A 199 -17.36 21.07 7.53
N LEU A 200 -18.65 21.29 7.70
CA LEU A 200 -19.35 22.41 7.06
C LEU A 200 -18.77 23.76 7.47
N ASN A 201 -18.46 23.95 8.75
CA ASN A 201 -17.95 25.22 9.24
C ASN A 201 -16.49 25.48 8.87
N GLU A 202 -15.64 24.46 8.94
CA GLU A 202 -14.18 24.60 8.86
C GLU A 202 -13.62 24.33 7.45
N LYS A 203 -14.31 23.48 6.63
CA LYS A 203 -13.78 23.04 5.32
C LYS A 203 -14.63 23.42 4.12
N VAL A 204 -15.85 23.93 4.33
CA VAL A 204 -16.71 24.38 3.25
C VAL A 204 -16.75 25.90 3.22
N GLU A 205 -16.01 26.49 2.28
CA GLU A 205 -15.92 27.95 2.09
C GLU A 205 -17.04 28.50 1.18
N THR A 206 -17.65 27.63 0.36
CA THR A 206 -18.68 27.99 -0.59
C THR A 206 -20.06 28.15 0.08
N PRO A 207 -20.93 29.04 -0.42
CA PRO A 207 -22.27 29.23 0.15
C PRO A 207 -23.17 28.00 -0.02
N THR A 208 -22.91 27.15 -1.01
CA THR A 208 -23.58 25.87 -1.26
C THR A 208 -22.58 24.73 -1.34
N THR A 209 -23.01 23.53 -1.04
CA THR A 209 -22.28 22.29 -1.33
C THR A 209 -23.26 21.15 -1.58
N THR A 210 -22.73 19.98 -1.95
CA THR A 210 -23.55 18.84 -2.35
C THR A 210 -23.69 17.80 -1.25
N VAL A 211 -24.84 17.16 -1.25
CA VAL A 211 -25.10 15.90 -0.56
C VAL A 211 -25.53 14.84 -1.56
N TYR A 212 -25.32 13.59 -1.19
CA TYR A 212 -25.87 12.44 -1.91
C TYR A 212 -26.75 11.62 -1.01
N ARG A 213 -27.91 11.25 -1.53
CA ARG A 213 -28.80 10.29 -0.90
C ARG A 213 -28.58 8.90 -1.47
N CYS A 214 -28.52 7.91 -0.59
CA CYS A 214 -28.52 6.48 -0.91
C CYS A 214 -29.50 5.80 0.06
N GLY A 215 -30.72 5.49 -0.41
CA GLY A 215 -31.79 5.01 0.47
C GLY A 215 -32.11 5.95 1.63
N PRO A 216 -31.99 5.49 2.89
CA PRO A 216 -32.16 6.33 4.07
C PRO A 216 -30.95 7.19 4.41
N LEU A 217 -29.76 6.85 3.90
CA LEU A 217 -28.56 7.64 4.12
C LEU A 217 -28.59 8.91 3.29
N ILE A 218 -28.29 10.04 3.93
CA ILE A 218 -27.92 11.29 3.26
C ILE A 218 -26.54 11.67 3.80
N ASP A 219 -25.58 11.82 2.90
CA ASP A 219 -24.21 12.12 3.28
C ASP A 219 -23.69 13.41 2.65
N LEU A 220 -22.91 14.16 3.42
CA LEU A 220 -22.17 15.33 2.93
C LEU A 220 -21.04 14.86 2.03
N CYS A 221 -21.20 15.02 0.72
CA CYS A 221 -20.31 14.46 -0.28
C CYS A 221 -20.31 15.29 -1.56
N ARG A 222 -19.14 15.45 -2.17
CA ARG A 222 -18.99 16.12 -3.47
C ARG A 222 -19.29 15.21 -4.66
N GLY A 223 -19.32 13.89 -4.43
CA GLY A 223 -19.46 12.90 -5.49
C GLY A 223 -18.27 12.86 -6.45
N PRO A 224 -18.44 12.36 -7.68
CA PRO A 224 -19.65 11.67 -8.14
C PRO A 224 -19.74 10.23 -7.64
N HIS A 225 -20.82 9.52 -7.97
CA HIS A 225 -21.09 8.14 -7.57
C HIS A 225 -21.53 7.26 -8.74
N VAL A 226 -21.48 5.93 -8.52
CA VAL A 226 -22.11 4.98 -9.45
C VAL A 226 -23.64 5.19 -9.46
N ARG A 227 -24.32 4.77 -10.53
CA ARG A 227 -25.75 5.02 -10.70
C ARG A 227 -26.65 4.54 -9.56
N HIS A 228 -26.36 3.36 -9.02
CA HIS A 228 -27.12 2.77 -7.91
C HIS A 228 -26.30 1.65 -7.23
N THR A 229 -26.65 1.32 -6.00
CA THR A 229 -25.95 0.31 -5.18
C THR A 229 -25.86 -1.07 -5.83
N GLY A 230 -26.80 -1.42 -6.72
CA GLY A 230 -26.79 -2.69 -7.46
C GLY A 230 -25.70 -2.82 -8.52
N LYS A 231 -24.90 -1.77 -8.80
CA LYS A 231 -23.68 -1.87 -9.63
C LYS A 231 -22.55 -2.55 -8.85
N ILE A 232 -22.57 -2.49 -7.53
CA ILE A 232 -21.61 -3.16 -6.66
C ILE A 232 -22.11 -4.58 -6.43
N LYS A 233 -21.33 -5.59 -6.92
CA LYS A 233 -21.77 -7.00 -6.91
C LYS A 233 -21.18 -7.81 -5.77
N ALA A 234 -20.00 -7.44 -5.32
CA ALA A 234 -19.30 -8.10 -4.24
C ALA A 234 -18.67 -7.07 -3.30
N LEU A 235 -18.86 -7.25 -2.00
CA LEU A 235 -18.32 -6.39 -0.95
C LEU A 235 -17.88 -7.26 0.23
N LYS A 236 -16.72 -6.95 0.78
CA LYS A 236 -16.13 -7.61 1.94
C LYS A 236 -15.65 -6.58 2.96
N ILE A 237 -15.97 -6.82 4.22
CA ILE A 237 -15.41 -6.09 5.36
C ILE A 237 -14.26 -6.95 5.91
N TYR A 238 -13.05 -6.39 6.02
CA TYR A 238 -11.88 -7.21 6.35
C TYR A 238 -11.07 -6.73 7.55
N LYS A 239 -11.30 -5.49 8.01
CA LYS A 239 -10.54 -4.91 9.12
C LYS A 239 -11.32 -3.80 9.82
N ASN A 240 -11.08 -3.62 11.12
CA ASN A 240 -11.45 -2.43 11.87
C ASN A 240 -10.25 -1.90 12.65
N SER A 241 -10.30 -0.63 13.01
CA SER A 241 -9.33 0.02 13.92
C SER A 241 -9.97 1.20 14.63
N ALA A 242 -9.39 1.61 15.75
CA ALA A 242 -9.63 2.93 16.32
C ALA A 242 -8.75 3.97 15.61
N THR A 243 -9.26 5.18 15.48
CA THR A 243 -8.53 6.35 14.99
C THR A 243 -8.99 7.59 15.74
N TYR A 244 -8.24 8.69 15.65
CA TYR A 244 -8.65 9.97 16.21
C TYR A 244 -9.22 10.88 15.13
N TRP A 245 -10.13 11.77 15.50
CA TRP A 245 -10.61 12.81 14.59
C TRP A 245 -9.42 13.61 14.03
N GLU A 246 -9.32 13.66 12.69
CA GLU A 246 -8.21 14.30 11.94
C GLU A 246 -6.80 13.82 12.32
N GLY A 247 -6.68 12.61 12.89
CA GLY A 247 -5.40 12.06 13.33
C GLY A 247 -4.82 12.69 14.60
N ARG A 248 -5.56 13.55 15.29
CA ARG A 248 -5.13 14.25 16.48
C ARG A 248 -5.50 13.49 17.74
N SER A 249 -4.52 13.08 18.53
CA SER A 249 -4.71 12.25 19.73
C SER A 249 -5.45 12.97 20.88
N ASP A 250 -5.57 14.29 20.81
CA ASP A 250 -6.34 15.14 21.75
C ASP A 250 -7.84 15.25 21.39
N MET A 251 -8.26 14.66 20.26
CA MET A 251 -9.63 14.71 19.75
C MET A 251 -10.36 13.39 19.99
N GLU A 252 -11.65 13.35 19.57
CA GLU A 252 -12.52 12.19 19.78
C GLU A 252 -11.98 10.94 19.08
N THR A 253 -12.10 9.79 19.75
CA THR A 253 -11.79 8.49 19.16
C THR A 253 -12.94 8.02 18.27
N LEU A 254 -12.61 7.60 17.05
CA LEU A 254 -13.54 7.09 16.04
C LEU A 254 -13.32 5.59 15.81
N GLN A 255 -14.38 4.90 15.42
CA GLN A 255 -14.31 3.53 14.92
C GLN A 255 -14.20 3.56 13.40
N ARG A 256 -13.15 2.97 12.86
CA ARG A 256 -12.88 2.85 11.42
C ARG A 256 -13.09 1.43 10.95
N ILE A 257 -13.97 1.23 9.96
CA ILE A 257 -14.22 -0.07 9.33
C ILE A 257 -13.73 -0.02 7.89
N TYR A 258 -12.92 -1.00 7.49
CA TYR A 258 -12.37 -1.11 6.14
C TYR A 258 -13.13 -2.14 5.32
N GLY A 259 -13.38 -1.78 4.07
CA GLY A 259 -14.01 -2.65 3.09
C GLY A 259 -13.30 -2.65 1.74
N ILE A 260 -13.58 -3.68 0.96
CA ILE A 260 -13.22 -3.80 -0.45
C ILE A 260 -14.44 -4.22 -1.24
N SER A 261 -14.55 -3.79 -2.50
CA SER A 261 -15.67 -4.19 -3.35
C SER A 261 -15.26 -4.33 -4.80
N PHE A 262 -16.02 -5.14 -5.53
CA PHE A 262 -15.75 -5.46 -6.93
C PHE A 262 -17.06 -5.54 -7.75
N PRO A 263 -16.98 -5.28 -9.07
CA PRO A 263 -18.12 -5.44 -9.98
C PRO A 263 -18.47 -6.90 -10.27
N ASP A 264 -17.62 -7.84 -9.85
CA ASP A 264 -17.80 -9.28 -10.00
C ASP A 264 -17.32 -10.02 -8.74
N SER A 265 -18.08 -11.05 -8.35
CA SER A 265 -17.74 -11.92 -7.21
C SER A 265 -16.49 -12.79 -7.46
N LYS A 266 -16.10 -13.02 -8.72
CA LYS A 266 -14.87 -13.72 -9.07
C LYS A 266 -13.65 -12.90 -8.67
N MET A 267 -13.66 -11.59 -8.95
CA MET A 267 -12.59 -10.68 -8.54
C MET A 267 -12.43 -10.62 -7.01
N LEU A 268 -13.55 -10.65 -6.26
CA LEU A 268 -13.48 -10.73 -4.80
C LEU A 268 -12.81 -12.03 -4.32
N LYS A 269 -13.14 -13.18 -4.93
CA LYS A 269 -12.50 -14.46 -4.58
C LYS A 269 -11.01 -14.48 -4.91
N GLU A 270 -10.60 -13.87 -6.01
CA GLU A 270 -9.19 -13.72 -6.38
C GLU A 270 -8.46 -12.84 -5.35
N TRP A 271 -9.07 -11.74 -4.94
CA TRP A 271 -8.54 -10.90 -3.88
C TRP A 271 -8.44 -11.64 -2.53
N GLU A 272 -9.48 -12.41 -2.13
CA GLU A 272 -9.46 -13.22 -0.90
C GLU A 272 -8.32 -14.26 -0.95
N ARG A 273 -8.10 -14.91 -2.09
CA ARG A 273 -6.97 -15.82 -2.29
C ARG A 273 -5.64 -15.10 -2.14
N PHE A 274 -5.51 -13.93 -2.76
CA PHE A 274 -4.30 -13.11 -2.64
C PHE A 274 -4.05 -12.69 -1.19
N GLN A 275 -5.08 -12.30 -0.43
CA GLN A 275 -4.94 -11.95 0.98
C GLN A 275 -4.51 -13.16 1.84
N GLU A 276 -5.02 -14.35 1.56
CA GLU A 276 -4.60 -15.57 2.26
C GLU A 276 -3.15 -15.95 1.92
N GLU A 277 -2.76 -15.83 0.66
CA GLU A 277 -1.37 -16.00 0.24
C GLU A 277 -0.45 -14.96 0.91
N ALA A 278 -0.87 -13.69 0.97
CA ALA A 278 -0.12 -12.64 1.65
C ALA A 278 0.09 -12.92 3.14
N LYS A 279 -0.95 -13.42 3.85
CA LYS A 279 -0.81 -13.86 5.25
C LYS A 279 0.21 -14.99 5.42
N ASN A 280 0.23 -15.93 4.49
CA ASN A 280 1.18 -17.04 4.52
C ASN A 280 2.62 -16.59 4.21
N ARG A 281 2.77 -15.49 3.47
CA ARG A 281 4.06 -14.85 3.14
C ARG A 281 4.49 -13.77 4.15
N ASP A 282 3.72 -13.53 5.22
CA ASP A 282 4.11 -12.57 6.25
C ASP A 282 5.43 -13.01 6.90
N HIS A 283 6.47 -12.18 6.77
CA HIS A 283 7.80 -12.46 7.30
C HIS A 283 7.79 -12.72 8.82
N ARG A 284 6.86 -12.11 9.58
CA ARG A 284 6.72 -12.34 11.03
C ARG A 284 6.24 -13.76 11.32
N LYS A 285 5.29 -14.26 10.52
CA LYS A 285 4.81 -15.64 10.62
C LYS A 285 5.91 -16.61 10.21
N ILE A 286 6.53 -16.40 9.06
CA ILE A 286 7.63 -17.24 8.55
C ILE A 286 8.80 -17.24 9.53
N GLY A 287 9.19 -16.06 10.01
CA GLY A 287 10.30 -15.90 10.96
C GLY A 287 10.07 -16.67 12.27
N LYS A 288 8.83 -16.68 12.77
CA LYS A 288 8.47 -17.47 13.95
C LYS A 288 8.41 -18.97 13.65
N ASP A 289 7.73 -19.37 12.57
CA ASP A 289 7.50 -20.78 12.22
C ASP A 289 8.83 -21.50 11.87
N GLN A 290 9.79 -20.77 11.30
CA GLN A 290 11.13 -21.29 10.95
C GLN A 290 12.22 -20.95 11.97
N GLU A 291 11.89 -20.32 13.09
CA GLU A 291 12.84 -19.88 14.13
C GLU A 291 13.98 -19.03 13.55
N LEU A 292 13.65 -18.03 12.72
CA LEU A 292 14.64 -17.16 12.10
C LEU A 292 14.99 -15.96 12.99
N PHE A 293 14.00 -15.37 13.63
CA PHE A 293 14.18 -14.20 14.48
C PHE A 293 13.00 -14.02 15.45
N PHE A 294 13.19 -13.17 16.46
CA PHE A 294 12.14 -12.76 17.38
C PHE A 294 12.32 -11.30 17.85
N PHE A 295 11.28 -10.74 18.43
CA PHE A 295 11.27 -9.45 19.10
C PHE A 295 10.97 -9.65 20.59
N HIS A 296 11.51 -8.77 21.46
CA HIS A 296 11.31 -8.87 22.89
C HIS A 296 10.99 -7.49 23.49
N ASP A 297 10.11 -7.46 24.51
CA ASP A 297 9.63 -6.24 25.14
C ASP A 297 10.74 -5.43 25.84
N LEU A 298 11.83 -6.08 26.24
CA LEU A 298 13.02 -5.41 26.80
C LEU A 298 13.89 -4.70 25.76
N SER A 299 13.66 -4.96 24.46
CA SER A 299 14.34 -4.29 23.36
C SER A 299 13.35 -4.00 22.22
N PRO A 300 12.33 -3.14 22.45
CA PRO A 300 11.27 -2.90 21.50
C PRO A 300 11.81 -2.21 20.23
N GLY A 301 11.50 -2.78 19.07
CA GLY A 301 11.98 -2.28 17.77
C GLY A 301 13.39 -2.74 17.41
N SER A 302 13.95 -3.73 18.13
CA SER A 302 15.23 -4.38 17.78
C SER A 302 15.01 -5.87 17.56
N CYS A 303 15.43 -6.38 16.42
CA CYS A 303 15.29 -7.78 16.06
C CYS A 303 16.46 -8.61 16.60
N PHE A 304 16.15 -9.78 17.16
CA PHE A 304 17.12 -10.81 17.53
C PHE A 304 17.12 -11.89 16.45
N PHE A 305 18.19 -12.01 15.68
CA PHE A 305 18.36 -13.07 14.69
C PHE A 305 18.88 -14.34 15.36
N LEU A 306 18.13 -15.42 15.22
CA LEU A 306 18.50 -16.77 15.64
C LEU A 306 19.51 -17.39 14.63
N PRO A 307 20.15 -18.52 14.92
CA PRO A 307 21.22 -19.06 14.06
C PRO A 307 20.84 -19.17 12.58
N ARG A 308 19.63 -19.63 12.26
CA ARG A 308 19.13 -19.72 10.87
C ARG A 308 18.93 -18.36 10.24
N GLY A 309 18.32 -17.45 10.97
CA GLY A 309 18.13 -16.07 10.50
C GLY A 309 19.46 -15.34 10.33
N ALA A 310 20.41 -15.54 11.24
CA ALA A 310 21.75 -14.98 11.15
C ALA A 310 22.51 -15.51 9.92
N TYR A 311 22.33 -16.78 9.57
CA TYR A 311 22.90 -17.34 8.34
C TYR A 311 22.34 -16.64 7.09
N ILE A 312 21.02 -16.50 6.98
CA ILE A 312 20.39 -15.79 5.88
C ILE A 312 20.91 -14.36 5.81
N TYR A 313 20.93 -13.67 6.95
CA TYR A 313 21.40 -12.30 7.07
C TYR A 313 22.86 -12.15 6.56
N SER A 314 23.75 -13.04 7.00
CA SER A 314 25.16 -13.04 6.58
C SER A 314 25.30 -13.35 5.08
N THR A 315 24.54 -14.31 4.56
CA THR A 315 24.55 -14.66 3.12
C THR A 315 24.09 -13.48 2.26
N LEU A 316 23.06 -12.75 2.67
CA LEU A 316 22.61 -11.54 1.98
C LEU A 316 23.67 -10.44 2.00
N THR A 317 24.28 -10.21 3.18
CA THR A 317 25.36 -9.23 3.34
C THR A 317 26.56 -9.59 2.46
N GLU A 318 26.93 -10.87 2.39
CA GLU A 318 28.05 -11.34 1.58
C GLU A 318 27.79 -11.21 0.08
N PHE A 319 26.57 -11.50 -0.37
CA PHE A 319 26.14 -11.26 -1.74
C PHE A 319 26.27 -9.76 -2.14
N ILE A 320 25.76 -8.85 -1.33
CA ILE A 320 25.88 -7.40 -1.59
C ILE A 320 27.34 -6.96 -1.55
N ARG A 321 28.15 -7.49 -0.61
CA ARG A 321 29.59 -7.19 -0.52
C ARG A 321 30.33 -7.58 -1.78
N GLU A 322 30.07 -8.76 -2.34
CA GLU A 322 30.64 -9.20 -3.62
C GLU A 322 30.27 -8.26 -4.77
N GLU A 323 29.02 -7.83 -4.83
CA GLU A 323 28.55 -6.91 -5.85
C GLU A 323 29.17 -5.50 -5.71
N TYR A 324 29.40 -5.02 -4.50
CA TYR A 324 30.15 -3.79 -4.24
C TYR A 324 31.60 -3.90 -4.75
N TRP A 325 32.29 -4.97 -4.44
CA TRP A 325 33.67 -5.17 -4.90
C TRP A 325 33.77 -5.23 -6.42
N ARG A 326 32.86 -5.93 -7.08
CA ARG A 326 32.81 -5.99 -8.55
C ARG A 326 32.64 -4.62 -9.20
N ARG A 327 31.97 -3.68 -8.51
CA ARG A 327 31.72 -2.32 -8.98
C ARG A 327 32.70 -1.29 -8.46
N GLY A 328 33.78 -1.72 -7.80
CA GLY A 328 34.85 -0.87 -7.31
C GLY A 328 34.52 -0.02 -6.08
N PHE A 329 33.54 -0.45 -5.28
CA PHE A 329 33.31 0.16 -3.97
C PHE A 329 34.33 -0.32 -2.95
N GLN A 330 34.70 0.59 -2.04
CA GLN A 330 35.60 0.33 -0.91
C GLN A 330 34.77 0.22 0.37
N GLU A 331 34.84 -0.94 1.04
CA GLU A 331 34.16 -1.14 2.31
C GLU A 331 34.81 -0.31 3.42
N VAL A 332 33.99 0.41 4.18
CA VAL A 332 34.39 1.21 5.32
C VAL A 332 33.52 0.89 6.53
N ALA A 333 33.96 1.28 7.71
CA ALA A 333 33.16 1.19 8.94
C ALA A 333 33.18 2.53 9.67
N SER A 334 32.01 3.11 9.89
CA SER A 334 31.84 4.37 10.59
C SER A 334 31.33 4.17 12.03
N PRO A 335 31.70 5.06 12.97
CA PRO A 335 31.21 5.00 14.35
C PRO A 335 29.67 5.04 14.44
N ASN A 336 29.12 4.46 15.52
CA ASN A 336 27.67 4.52 15.78
C ASN A 336 27.25 5.75 16.56
N ILE A 337 28.18 6.40 17.27
CA ILE A 337 27.94 7.51 18.19
C ILE A 337 28.75 8.72 17.73
N TYR A 338 28.09 9.88 17.70
CA TYR A 338 28.69 11.14 17.33
C TYR A 338 28.21 12.26 18.28
N ASN A 339 29.06 13.29 18.45
CA ASN A 339 28.67 14.54 19.09
C ASN A 339 27.59 15.26 18.26
N SER A 340 26.61 15.91 18.89
CA SER A 340 25.50 16.63 18.24
C SER A 340 25.97 17.66 17.21
N LYS A 341 27.16 18.25 17.40
CA LYS A 341 27.76 19.22 16.49
C LYS A 341 27.89 18.72 15.03
N LEU A 342 28.08 17.41 14.84
CA LEU A 342 28.08 16.83 13.49
C LEU A 342 26.71 16.95 12.83
N TRP A 343 25.67 16.67 13.60
CA TRP A 343 24.28 16.71 13.13
C TRP A 343 23.78 18.14 12.92
N GLU A 344 24.24 19.09 13.72
CA GLU A 344 24.00 20.52 13.55
C GLU A 344 24.65 21.03 12.26
N THR A 345 25.93 20.68 12.04
CA THR A 345 26.68 21.07 10.83
C THR A 345 26.06 20.51 9.55
N SER A 346 25.55 19.30 9.59
CA SER A 346 24.95 18.63 8.42
C SER A 346 23.46 18.95 8.22
N GLY A 347 22.84 19.77 9.07
CA GLY A 347 21.42 20.14 9.00
C GLY A 347 20.45 19.08 9.53
N HIS A 348 20.94 17.90 9.90
CA HIS A 348 20.06 16.84 10.40
C HIS A 348 19.43 17.17 11.76
N TRP A 349 20.12 17.92 12.61
CA TRP A 349 19.59 18.26 13.94
C TRP A 349 18.30 19.08 13.85
N GLN A 350 18.21 20.03 12.94
CA GLN A 350 17.04 20.90 12.76
C GLN A 350 15.81 20.14 12.21
N HIS A 351 16.03 19.05 11.46
CA HIS A 351 14.96 18.34 10.75
C HIS A 351 14.66 16.94 11.31
N TYR A 352 15.57 16.40 12.14
CA TYR A 352 15.54 14.98 12.51
C TYR A 352 15.76 14.70 14.00
N SER A 353 15.98 15.73 14.84
CA SER A 353 16.32 15.54 16.26
C SER A 353 15.31 14.70 17.04
N GLU A 354 14.02 14.83 16.76
CA GLU A 354 12.95 14.05 17.39
C GLU A 354 13.07 12.54 17.07
N ASN A 355 13.62 12.21 15.92
CA ASN A 355 13.82 10.84 15.46
C ASN A 355 15.19 10.27 15.84
N MET A 356 16.00 10.97 16.63
CA MET A 356 17.32 10.55 17.06
C MET A 356 17.34 10.14 18.52
N PHE A 357 18.05 9.06 18.85
CA PHE A 357 18.41 8.75 20.22
C PHE A 357 19.59 9.63 20.63
N SER A 358 19.34 10.61 21.48
CA SER A 358 20.35 11.51 22.00
C SER A 358 20.46 11.40 23.52
N PHE A 359 21.65 11.62 24.05
CA PHE A 359 21.97 11.52 25.48
C PHE A 359 23.16 12.42 25.85
N PRO A 360 23.19 12.95 27.09
CA PRO A 360 24.30 13.76 27.56
C PRO A 360 25.52 12.88 27.87
N VAL A 361 26.70 13.35 27.52
CA VAL A 361 28.00 12.79 27.91
C VAL A 361 28.87 13.96 28.39
N GLU A 362 29.21 14.01 29.66
CA GLU A 362 29.93 15.12 30.30
C GLU A 362 29.21 16.49 30.07
N GLN A 363 29.80 17.36 29.25
CA GLN A 363 29.24 18.69 28.93
C GLN A 363 28.66 18.76 27.53
N ASP A 364 28.76 17.69 26.75
CA ASP A 364 28.29 17.62 25.38
C ASP A 364 27.05 16.71 25.25
N VAL A 365 26.32 16.87 24.16
CA VAL A 365 25.25 15.97 23.73
C VAL A 365 25.77 15.06 22.63
N PHE A 366 25.55 13.76 22.78
CA PHE A 366 25.85 12.76 21.78
C PHE A 366 24.57 12.16 21.24
N ALA A 367 24.63 11.60 20.03
CA ALA A 367 23.51 10.87 19.45
C ALA A 367 23.98 9.63 18.71
N LEU A 368 23.11 8.60 18.69
CA LEU A 368 23.27 7.45 17.81
C LEU A 368 22.96 7.85 16.38
N LYS A 369 23.75 7.38 15.42
CA LYS A 369 23.55 7.74 14.01
C LYS A 369 22.22 7.20 13.43
N PRO A 370 21.37 8.08 12.86
CA PRO A 370 20.19 7.67 12.10
C PRO A 370 20.50 7.43 10.62
N MET A 371 21.68 7.90 10.15
CA MET A 371 22.18 7.83 8.76
C MET A 371 23.71 7.77 8.76
N ASN A 372 24.30 7.23 7.68
CA ASN A 372 25.77 7.14 7.54
C ASN A 372 26.36 8.37 6.84
N CYS A 373 25.58 9.17 6.10
CA CYS A 373 26.03 10.27 5.25
C CYS A 373 27.06 11.21 5.89
N PRO A 374 26.83 11.80 7.08
CA PRO A 374 27.80 12.70 7.69
C PRO A 374 29.11 12.00 8.06
N GLY A 375 29.06 10.75 8.48
CA GLY A 375 30.27 9.94 8.76
C GLY A 375 31.14 9.73 7.52
N HIS A 376 30.51 9.41 6.39
CA HIS A 376 31.23 9.25 5.11
C HIS A 376 31.81 10.59 4.61
N CYS A 377 31.12 11.71 4.83
CA CYS A 377 31.66 13.05 4.55
C CYS A 377 32.90 13.37 5.39
N LEU A 378 32.92 12.98 6.67
CA LEU A 378 34.12 13.11 7.50
C LEU A 378 35.28 12.25 6.97
N MET A 379 35.01 11.02 6.52
CA MET A 379 36.01 10.15 5.90
C MET A 379 36.54 10.73 4.59
N PHE A 380 35.66 11.32 3.78
CA PHE A 380 36.08 12.03 2.57
C PHE A 380 36.98 13.22 2.88
N GLY A 381 36.61 14.04 3.86
CA GLY A 381 37.33 15.24 4.29
C GLY A 381 38.58 14.98 5.15
N HIS A 382 38.85 13.70 5.52
CA HIS A 382 39.96 13.36 6.43
C HIS A 382 41.33 13.80 5.92
N ARG A 383 41.53 13.86 4.59
CA ARG A 383 42.74 14.36 3.94
C ARG A 383 42.43 15.11 2.66
N PRO A 384 43.31 16.00 2.20
CA PRO A 384 43.21 16.56 0.86
C PRO A 384 43.25 15.47 -0.22
N ARG A 385 42.37 15.59 -1.21
CA ARG A 385 42.23 14.63 -2.31
C ARG A 385 42.43 15.32 -3.66
N SER A 386 43.02 14.60 -4.60
CA SER A 386 43.06 15.02 -5.99
C SER A 386 41.72 14.70 -6.67
N TRP A 387 41.28 15.56 -7.57
CA TRP A 387 40.12 15.27 -8.43
C TRP A 387 40.29 13.98 -9.25
N ARG A 388 41.53 13.55 -9.50
CA ARG A 388 41.86 12.31 -10.18
C ARG A 388 41.55 11.04 -9.34
N GLU A 389 41.30 11.19 -8.06
CA GLU A 389 40.85 10.09 -7.18
C GLU A 389 39.35 9.84 -7.29
N LEU A 390 38.60 10.70 -7.99
CA LEU A 390 37.18 10.58 -8.21
C LEU A 390 36.86 9.75 -9.46
N PRO A 391 35.80 8.94 -9.46
CA PRO A 391 34.83 8.78 -8.37
C PRO A 391 35.38 7.93 -7.22
N LEU A 392 35.15 8.36 -5.98
CA LEU A 392 35.43 7.59 -4.78
C LEU A 392 34.13 6.96 -4.25
N ARG A 393 34.06 5.66 -4.20
CA ARG A 393 32.87 4.89 -3.79
C ARG A 393 33.12 4.22 -2.45
N LEU A 394 32.45 4.69 -1.38
CA LEU A 394 32.54 4.14 -0.02
C LEU A 394 31.26 3.39 0.31
N ALA A 395 31.37 2.16 0.79
CA ALA A 395 30.24 1.32 1.21
C ALA A 395 30.38 0.93 2.69
N ASP A 396 29.30 1.09 3.47
CA ASP A 396 29.27 0.77 4.90
C ASP A 396 28.05 -0.12 5.19
N PHE A 397 28.25 -1.28 5.77
CA PHE A 397 27.16 -2.07 6.37
C PHE A 397 26.81 -1.50 7.76
N GLY A 398 26.47 -0.22 7.78
CA GLY A 398 26.31 0.59 8.98
C GLY A 398 25.06 0.25 9.78
N VAL A 399 25.24 0.08 11.09
CA VAL A 399 24.12 -0.06 12.03
C VAL A 399 23.54 1.32 12.33
N LEU A 400 22.23 1.47 12.13
CA LEU A 400 21.50 2.72 12.30
C LEU A 400 20.47 2.62 13.41
N HIS A 401 20.13 3.78 14.00
CA HIS A 401 19.19 3.87 15.11
C HIS A 401 18.21 5.02 14.87
N ARG A 402 16.90 4.73 14.93
CA ARG A 402 15.83 5.74 14.82
C ARG A 402 14.86 5.63 15.97
N ASN A 403 14.55 6.76 16.59
CA ASN A 403 13.60 6.83 17.70
C ASN A 403 12.15 6.77 17.20
N GLU A 404 11.78 5.62 16.64
CA GLU A 404 10.42 5.37 16.15
C GLU A 404 9.43 5.20 17.32
N LEU A 405 8.22 5.73 17.16
CA LEU A 405 7.15 5.59 18.16
C LEU A 405 6.74 4.11 18.29
N SER A 406 6.45 3.67 19.52
CA SER A 406 6.10 2.26 19.78
C SER A 406 4.93 1.75 18.95
N GLY A 407 3.90 2.57 18.73
CA GLY A 407 2.72 2.20 17.94
C GLY A 407 2.96 2.07 16.43
N THR A 408 4.12 2.51 15.92
CA THR A 408 4.46 2.44 14.49
C THR A 408 5.36 1.25 14.17
N LEU A 409 5.88 0.55 15.17
CA LEU A 409 6.79 -0.58 14.97
C LEU A 409 6.08 -1.75 14.29
N THR A 410 6.69 -2.31 13.24
CA THR A 410 6.08 -3.37 12.44
C THR A 410 7.13 -4.36 11.93
N GLY A 411 7.23 -5.53 12.56
CA GLY A 411 8.14 -6.61 12.15
C GLY A 411 9.55 -6.11 11.85
N LEU A 412 10.10 -6.51 10.69
CA LEU A 412 11.40 -6.03 10.19
C LEU A 412 11.30 -4.74 9.35
N THR A 413 10.08 -4.28 9.02
CA THR A 413 9.88 -3.15 8.09
C THR A 413 9.96 -1.80 8.77
N ARG A 414 9.60 -1.69 10.06
CA ARG A 414 9.77 -0.47 10.84
C ARG A 414 10.28 -0.78 12.24
N VAL A 415 11.54 -0.48 12.45
CA VAL A 415 12.32 -0.86 13.63
C VAL A 415 13.12 0.33 14.16
N ARG A 416 13.62 0.23 15.41
CA ARG A 416 14.48 1.25 16.02
C ARG A 416 15.97 1.02 15.77
N ARG A 417 16.37 -0.24 15.58
CA ARG A 417 17.74 -0.64 15.23
C ARG A 417 17.71 -1.50 13.98
N PHE A 418 18.46 -1.11 12.95
CA PHE A 418 18.61 -1.84 11.71
C PHE A 418 20.00 -1.65 11.11
N GLN A 419 20.30 -2.34 10.06
CA GLN A 419 21.54 -2.19 9.29
C GLN A 419 21.17 -1.90 7.84
N GLN A 420 21.96 -1.04 7.20
CA GLN A 420 21.86 -0.79 5.77
C GLN A 420 23.16 -1.16 5.08
N ASP A 421 23.06 -1.67 3.87
CA ASP A 421 24.10 -1.69 2.86
C ASP A 421 24.12 -0.31 2.19
N ASP A 422 24.71 0.67 2.84
CA ASP A 422 24.68 2.08 2.44
C ASP A 422 26.01 2.49 1.80
N ALA A 423 25.93 3.18 0.67
CA ALA A 423 27.11 3.62 -0.04
C ALA A 423 27.02 5.09 -0.46
N HIS A 424 28.16 5.77 -0.47
CA HIS A 424 28.31 7.15 -0.91
C HIS A 424 29.37 7.24 -2.01
N ILE A 425 28.98 7.84 -3.13
CA ILE A 425 29.83 8.09 -4.28
C ILE A 425 30.18 9.56 -4.33
N PHE A 426 31.43 9.89 -4.08
CA PHE A 426 31.95 11.24 -4.25
C PHE A 426 32.48 11.37 -5.68
N CYS A 427 31.88 12.21 -6.50
CA CYS A 427 32.19 12.34 -7.92
C CYS A 427 32.09 13.80 -8.40
N THR A 428 32.61 14.07 -9.60
CA THR A 428 32.39 15.39 -10.26
C THR A 428 31.00 15.42 -10.90
N MET A 429 30.56 16.63 -11.28
CA MET A 429 29.26 16.80 -11.95
C MET A 429 29.17 16.01 -13.26
N GLU A 430 30.28 15.92 -14.01
CA GLU A 430 30.36 15.18 -15.27
C GLU A 430 30.30 13.66 -15.09
N GLN A 431 30.60 13.18 -13.89
CA GLN A 431 30.58 11.74 -13.57
C GLN A 431 29.21 11.26 -13.10
N ILE A 432 28.29 12.15 -12.69
CA ILE A 432 27.01 11.75 -12.07
C ILE A 432 26.22 10.78 -12.95
N GLU A 433 26.11 11.07 -14.24
CA GLU A 433 25.32 10.24 -15.17
C GLU A 433 25.88 8.83 -15.29
N SER A 434 27.21 8.69 -15.41
CA SER A 434 27.86 7.36 -15.45
C SER A 434 27.74 6.60 -14.13
N GLU A 435 27.83 7.28 -12.99
CA GLU A 435 27.67 6.66 -11.67
C GLU A 435 26.21 6.24 -11.42
N MET A 436 25.25 7.05 -11.82
CA MET A 436 23.83 6.70 -11.75
C MET A 436 23.50 5.47 -12.59
N LYS A 437 24.04 5.36 -13.80
CA LYS A 437 23.92 4.18 -14.64
C LYS A 437 24.46 2.93 -13.92
N GLY A 438 25.62 3.03 -13.30
CA GLY A 438 26.20 1.96 -12.48
C GLY A 438 25.31 1.57 -11.30
N CYS A 439 24.67 2.55 -10.63
CA CYS A 439 23.74 2.28 -9.55
C CYS A 439 22.45 1.59 -10.04
N LEU A 440 21.90 2.01 -11.17
CA LEU A 440 20.71 1.38 -11.77
C LEU A 440 20.98 -0.04 -12.25
N ASP A 441 22.15 -0.29 -12.85
CA ASP A 441 22.61 -1.65 -13.20
C ASP A 441 22.81 -2.53 -11.96
N PHE A 442 23.30 -1.96 -10.86
CA PHE A 442 23.40 -2.67 -9.59
C PHE A 442 22.02 -3.03 -9.04
N LEU A 443 21.08 -2.08 -9.04
CA LEU A 443 19.70 -2.32 -8.64
C LEU A 443 19.08 -3.48 -9.44
N ARG A 444 19.19 -3.44 -10.78
CA ARG A 444 18.68 -4.50 -11.65
C ARG A 444 19.31 -5.85 -11.30
N CYS A 445 20.63 -5.92 -11.14
CA CYS A 445 21.34 -7.15 -10.79
C CYS A 445 20.83 -7.76 -9.47
N VAL A 446 20.64 -6.95 -8.43
CA VAL A 446 20.15 -7.41 -7.13
C VAL A 446 18.69 -7.88 -7.24
N TYR A 447 17.84 -7.08 -7.86
CA TYR A 447 16.41 -7.38 -7.99
C TYR A 447 16.17 -8.60 -8.87
N ASP A 448 17.00 -8.81 -9.89
CA ASP A 448 16.96 -10.01 -10.72
C ASP A 448 17.27 -11.28 -9.94
N VAL A 449 18.23 -11.27 -9.02
CA VAL A 449 18.55 -12.41 -8.16
C VAL A 449 17.36 -12.76 -7.26
N PHE A 450 16.68 -11.75 -6.70
CA PHE A 450 15.52 -11.96 -5.81
C PHE A 450 14.19 -12.13 -6.55
N GLY A 451 14.16 -11.94 -7.87
CA GLY A 451 12.93 -12.03 -8.65
C GLY A 451 11.97 -10.87 -8.40
N PHE A 452 12.48 -9.73 -7.96
CA PHE A 452 11.68 -8.53 -7.73
C PHE A 452 11.39 -7.80 -9.03
N SER A 453 10.17 -7.31 -9.17
CA SER A 453 9.83 -6.25 -10.12
C SER A 453 9.89 -4.90 -9.40
N PHE A 454 10.16 -3.82 -10.15
CA PHE A 454 10.23 -2.48 -9.59
C PHE A 454 9.70 -1.43 -10.57
N GLN A 455 9.23 -0.32 -10.03
CA GLN A 455 8.92 0.90 -10.75
C GLN A 455 9.80 2.03 -10.19
N LEU A 456 10.38 2.85 -11.05
CA LEU A 456 11.24 3.94 -10.63
C LEU A 456 10.45 5.25 -10.49
N HIS A 457 10.78 6.01 -9.47
CA HIS A 457 10.23 7.33 -9.21
C HIS A 457 11.37 8.34 -9.11
N LEU A 458 11.28 9.44 -9.87
CA LEU A 458 12.16 10.60 -9.72
C LEU A 458 11.48 11.62 -8.82
N SER A 459 11.97 11.77 -7.59
CA SER A 459 11.47 12.76 -6.63
C SER A 459 12.29 14.04 -6.75
N THR A 460 11.61 15.13 -7.05
CA THR A 460 12.22 16.44 -7.31
C THR A 460 12.25 17.33 -6.08
N ARG A 461 12.83 18.52 -6.22
CA ARG A 461 13.09 19.49 -5.16
C ARG A 461 11.85 19.80 -4.31
N PRO A 462 11.93 19.69 -2.96
CA PRO A 462 10.88 20.08 -2.04
C PRO A 462 10.82 21.61 -1.86
N GLU A 463 9.80 22.11 -1.16
CA GLU A 463 9.69 23.55 -0.85
C GLU A 463 10.85 24.07 0.01
N LYS A 464 11.29 23.25 0.99
CA LYS A 464 12.45 23.55 1.85
C LYS A 464 13.65 22.71 1.43
N PHE A 465 14.68 23.34 0.89
CA PHE A 465 15.86 22.67 0.36
C PHE A 465 17.14 23.48 0.64
N LEU A 466 18.30 22.81 0.50
CA LEU A 466 19.64 23.40 0.59
C LEU A 466 20.26 23.50 -0.81
N GLY A 467 21.14 24.50 -0.98
CA GLY A 467 21.94 24.67 -2.20
C GLY A 467 21.31 25.55 -3.28
N ASP A 468 21.98 25.65 -4.41
CA ASP A 468 21.61 26.52 -5.53
C ASP A 468 20.56 25.85 -6.42
N ILE A 469 19.54 26.62 -6.85
CA ILE A 469 18.47 26.17 -7.74
C ILE A 469 19.03 25.70 -9.11
N ALA A 470 20.09 26.32 -9.61
CA ALA A 470 20.69 25.90 -10.88
C ALA A 470 21.30 24.50 -10.79
N VAL A 471 21.96 24.18 -9.66
CA VAL A 471 22.53 22.85 -9.39
C VAL A 471 21.41 21.81 -9.26
N TRP A 472 20.32 22.14 -8.57
CA TRP A 472 19.14 21.28 -8.48
C TRP A 472 18.54 20.99 -9.86
N ASN A 473 18.32 22.01 -10.66
CA ASN A 473 17.75 21.84 -12.00
C ASN A 473 18.66 21.00 -12.90
N GLN A 474 19.97 21.16 -12.81
CA GLN A 474 20.91 20.34 -13.57
C GLN A 474 20.87 18.87 -13.13
N ALA A 475 20.85 18.61 -11.82
CA ALA A 475 20.77 17.25 -11.29
C ALA A 475 19.45 16.56 -11.65
N GLU A 476 18.32 17.22 -11.43
CA GLU A 476 16.98 16.65 -11.66
C GLU A 476 16.68 16.41 -13.14
N LYS A 477 16.74 17.52 -13.93
CA LYS A 477 16.18 17.58 -15.28
C LYS A 477 17.17 17.16 -16.37
N VAL A 478 18.46 17.15 -16.07
CA VAL A 478 19.48 16.79 -17.06
C VAL A 478 20.08 15.42 -16.72
N GLN A 479 20.62 15.25 -15.52
CA GLN A 479 21.42 14.07 -15.20
C GLN A 479 20.55 12.88 -14.77
N LEU A 480 19.62 13.05 -13.83
CA LEU A 480 18.80 11.93 -13.33
C LEU A 480 17.73 11.52 -14.34
N GLU A 481 17.06 12.48 -14.98
CA GLU A 481 16.07 12.19 -16.01
C GLU A 481 16.69 11.49 -17.22
N ASN A 482 17.87 11.95 -17.70
CA ASN A 482 18.59 11.28 -18.77
C ASN A 482 19.01 9.86 -18.38
N SER A 483 19.53 9.67 -17.17
CA SER A 483 19.93 8.33 -16.67
C SER A 483 18.75 7.37 -16.61
N LEU A 484 17.57 7.83 -16.20
CA LEU A 484 16.35 7.01 -16.15
C LEU A 484 15.83 6.67 -17.55
N ASN A 485 15.85 7.63 -18.47
CA ASN A 485 15.44 7.41 -19.86
C ASN A 485 16.39 6.42 -20.57
N GLU A 486 17.69 6.52 -20.33
CA GLU A 486 18.68 5.61 -20.91
C GLU A 486 18.59 4.19 -20.31
N PHE A 487 18.19 4.07 -19.04
CA PHE A 487 18.00 2.79 -18.37
C PHE A 487 16.85 1.96 -18.98
N GLY A 488 15.82 2.61 -19.56
CA GLY A 488 14.77 2.01 -20.37
C GLY A 488 13.63 1.36 -19.59
N GLU A 489 13.63 1.41 -18.25
CA GLU A 489 12.51 0.95 -17.44
C GLU A 489 11.48 2.09 -17.23
N PRO A 490 10.17 1.77 -17.13
CA PRO A 490 9.16 2.78 -16.85
C PRO A 490 9.40 3.51 -15.53
N TRP A 491 9.33 4.84 -15.55
CA TRP A 491 9.47 5.64 -14.36
C TRP A 491 8.39 6.72 -14.26
N LYS A 492 8.13 7.22 -13.05
CA LYS A 492 7.16 8.28 -12.76
C LYS A 492 7.84 9.47 -12.08
N LEU A 493 7.36 10.66 -12.42
CA LEU A 493 7.75 11.87 -11.70
C LEU A 493 6.98 11.97 -10.38
N ASN A 494 7.70 12.27 -9.29
CA ASN A 494 7.15 12.52 -7.96
C ASN A 494 7.56 13.93 -7.50
N PRO A 495 6.78 14.96 -7.83
CA PRO A 495 7.16 16.35 -7.59
C PRO A 495 7.23 16.70 -6.09
N GLY A 496 8.30 17.38 -5.67
CA GLY A 496 8.42 17.93 -4.32
C GLY A 496 8.78 16.93 -3.22
N ASP A 497 9.00 15.66 -3.54
CA ASP A 497 9.32 14.60 -2.57
C ASP A 497 10.83 14.29 -2.47
N GLY A 498 11.68 15.10 -3.03
CA GLY A 498 13.14 15.00 -2.87
C GLY A 498 13.58 15.22 -1.43
N ALA A 499 14.78 14.76 -1.09
CA ALA A 499 15.36 15.10 0.20
C ALA A 499 15.72 16.60 0.26
N PHE A 500 15.78 17.19 1.44
CA PHE A 500 16.12 18.63 1.56
C PHE A 500 17.51 18.98 0.99
N TYR A 501 18.37 17.96 0.83
CA TYR A 501 19.75 18.11 0.34
C TYR A 501 19.96 17.64 -1.12
N GLY A 502 18.97 16.98 -1.75
CA GLY A 502 19.11 16.51 -3.14
C GLY A 502 17.90 15.74 -3.67
N PRO A 503 17.76 15.66 -5.02
CA PRO A 503 16.74 14.82 -5.65
C PRO A 503 17.02 13.34 -5.38
N LYS A 504 16.00 12.48 -5.51
CA LYS A 504 16.15 11.04 -5.28
C LYS A 504 15.46 10.20 -6.37
N VAL A 505 16.03 9.02 -6.63
CA VAL A 505 15.40 7.95 -7.41
C VAL A 505 15.09 6.80 -6.45
N SER A 506 13.86 6.33 -6.43
CA SER A 506 13.38 5.28 -5.51
C SER A 506 12.69 4.14 -6.26
N PRO A 507 13.02 2.86 -5.98
CA PRO A 507 12.30 1.70 -6.49
C PRO A 507 11.25 1.17 -5.50
N SER A 508 10.26 0.40 -5.96
CA SER A 508 9.26 -0.30 -5.15
C SER A 508 9.06 -1.79 -5.52
N GLU A 509 9.35 -2.68 -4.62
CA GLU A 509 8.93 -4.06 -4.17
C GLU A 509 8.99 -5.33 -5.05
N TYR A 510 8.95 -6.66 -4.56
CA TYR A 510 9.16 -7.62 -3.43
C TYR A 510 9.34 -9.12 -3.80
N ASN A 511 9.92 -10.04 -2.95
CA ASN A 511 9.59 -11.31 -2.22
C ASN A 511 10.50 -12.56 -2.26
N VAL A 512 10.51 -13.50 -1.18
CA VAL A 512 11.45 -14.62 -0.92
C VAL A 512 11.02 -15.85 -0.06
N ILE A 513 11.75 -17.04 0.08
CA ILE A 513 11.48 -18.28 0.89
C ILE A 513 12.55 -19.36 1.16
N PHE A 514 12.44 -20.44 2.16
CA PHE A 514 13.13 -21.75 2.34
C PHE A 514 12.82 -22.79 3.47
N PHE A 515 13.10 -24.19 3.48
CA PHE A 515 13.73 -25.22 4.23
C PHE A 515 13.59 -26.72 4.55
N PHE A 516 14.28 -27.60 5.47
CA PHE A 516 14.59 -29.03 5.52
C PHE A 516 14.94 -29.97 6.74
N PRO A 517 15.05 -31.48 6.82
CA PRO A 517 15.26 -32.40 7.97
C PRO A 517 16.59 -33.21 8.24
N LEU A 518 16.88 -33.92 9.50
CA LEU A 518 18.15 -34.09 10.24
C LEU A 518 19.28 -35.03 9.79
N GLN A 519 19.17 -36.22 9.24
CA GLN A 519 20.39 -37.01 8.84
C GLN A 519 20.74 -36.72 7.38
N VAL A 520 19.75 -36.69 6.56
CA VAL A 520 19.74 -35.99 5.30
C VAL A 520 20.09 -34.55 5.58
N CYS A 521 19.44 -33.90 6.55
CA CYS A 521 19.76 -32.62 7.10
C CYS A 521 21.26 -32.41 7.35
N LYS A 522 21.96 -33.30 8.06
CA LYS A 522 23.38 -33.17 8.34
C LYS A 522 24.22 -33.16 7.06
N GLN A 523 23.94 -34.02 6.11
CA GLN A 523 24.64 -34.05 4.82
C GLN A 523 24.39 -32.76 4.01
N PHE A 524 23.19 -32.23 4.07
CA PHE A 524 22.85 -30.95 3.42
C PHE A 524 23.49 -29.76 4.14
N VAL A 525 23.54 -29.79 5.48
CA VAL A 525 24.23 -28.76 6.28
C VAL A 525 25.74 -28.78 6.00
N GLU A 526 26.37 -29.96 5.95
CA GLU A 526 27.77 -30.10 5.59
C GLU A 526 28.08 -29.63 4.15
N ALA A 527 27.08 -29.73 3.23
CA ALA A 527 27.18 -29.20 1.88
C ALA A 527 26.80 -27.70 1.78
N GLY A 528 26.56 -27.03 2.92
CA GLY A 528 26.26 -25.58 2.98
C GLY A 528 24.83 -25.22 2.69
N PHE A 529 23.85 -26.12 2.86
CA PHE A 529 22.43 -25.83 2.80
C PHE A 529 21.85 -25.68 4.21
N MET A 530 20.87 -24.81 4.34
CA MET A 530 20.05 -24.74 5.55
C MET A 530 19.03 -25.88 5.51
N ALA A 531 19.09 -26.80 6.43
CA ALA A 531 18.22 -27.96 6.47
C ALA A 531 17.71 -28.25 7.88
N ASP A 532 16.47 -28.74 7.97
CA ASP A 532 15.71 -29.00 9.17
C ASP A 532 15.13 -30.42 9.19
N ALA A 533 14.89 -31.01 10.38
CA ALA A 533 14.28 -32.32 10.51
C ALA A 533 13.08 -32.30 11.46
N ASP A 534 11.88 -32.60 10.96
CA ASP A 534 10.72 -32.87 11.80
C ASP A 534 10.76 -34.30 12.36
N LEU A 535 11.15 -34.40 13.63
CA LEU A 535 11.29 -35.67 14.36
C LEU A 535 10.09 -36.00 15.27
N ASP A 536 9.02 -35.19 15.26
CA ASP A 536 7.86 -35.44 16.10
C ASP A 536 7.15 -36.75 15.74
N SER A 537 7.39 -37.78 16.51
CA SER A 537 6.77 -39.12 16.32
C SER A 537 5.27 -39.12 16.54
N SER A 538 4.68 -38.10 17.19
CA SER A 538 3.24 -37.99 17.46
C SER A 538 2.45 -37.47 16.26
N CYS A 539 3.11 -36.92 15.26
CA CYS A 539 2.49 -36.27 14.10
C CYS A 539 2.51 -37.20 12.87
N LEU A 540 1.34 -37.37 12.23
CA LEU A 540 1.24 -38.15 10.99
C LEU A 540 2.06 -37.50 9.85
N LEU A 541 2.70 -38.33 8.99
CA LEU A 541 3.55 -37.90 7.89
C LEU A 541 2.86 -36.87 6.96
N ASN A 542 1.59 -37.10 6.58
CA ASN A 542 0.86 -36.17 5.74
C ASN A 542 0.63 -34.80 6.42
N LYS A 543 0.49 -34.79 7.75
CA LYS A 543 0.40 -33.54 8.52
C LYS A 543 1.73 -32.82 8.58
N LYS A 544 2.85 -33.55 8.71
CA LYS A 544 4.21 -33.00 8.66
C LYS A 544 4.49 -32.34 7.30
N ILE A 545 4.19 -33.05 6.19
CA ILE A 545 4.32 -32.51 4.84
C ILE A 545 3.47 -31.23 4.69
N ARG A 546 2.23 -31.26 5.15
CA ARG A 546 1.35 -30.09 5.12
C ARG A 546 1.89 -28.92 5.95
N ASN A 547 2.43 -29.20 7.13
CA ASN A 547 3.04 -28.19 7.98
C ASN A 547 4.27 -27.56 7.31
N ALA A 548 5.14 -28.37 6.70
CA ALA A 548 6.30 -27.89 5.96
C ALA A 548 5.90 -27.02 4.74
N GLN A 549 4.84 -27.40 4.02
CA GLN A 549 4.29 -26.58 2.93
C GLN A 549 3.74 -25.24 3.46
N LEU A 550 3.02 -25.24 4.57
CA LEU A 550 2.49 -24.02 5.20
C LEU A 550 3.59 -23.14 5.77
N ALA A 551 4.68 -23.74 6.29
CA ALA A 551 5.88 -23.03 6.72
C ALA A 551 6.77 -22.56 5.55
N GLN A 552 6.35 -22.83 4.29
CA GLN A 552 6.98 -22.35 3.07
C GLN A 552 8.39 -22.92 2.80
N TYR A 553 8.66 -24.16 3.17
CA TYR A 553 9.89 -24.84 2.77
C TYR A 553 9.92 -25.08 1.24
N ASN A 554 11.01 -24.73 0.56
CA ASN A 554 11.15 -24.91 -0.91
C ASN A 554 11.10 -26.38 -1.31
N PHE A 555 11.91 -27.20 -0.63
CA PHE A 555 11.99 -28.63 -0.86
C PHE A 555 11.67 -29.39 0.43
N ILE A 556 10.85 -30.42 0.31
CA ILE A 556 10.45 -31.30 1.41
C ILE A 556 10.91 -32.70 1.05
N LEU A 557 11.91 -33.22 1.77
CA LEU A 557 12.42 -34.55 1.53
C LEU A 557 11.80 -35.52 2.53
N VAL A 558 11.00 -36.41 2.02
CA VAL A 558 10.36 -37.45 2.82
C VAL A 558 11.28 -38.67 2.88
N VAL A 559 11.54 -39.14 4.10
CA VAL A 559 12.39 -40.30 4.38
C VAL A 559 11.59 -41.32 5.19
N GLY A 560 11.35 -42.48 4.63
CA GLY A 560 10.77 -43.64 5.30
C GLY A 560 11.77 -44.80 5.38
N GLU A 561 11.31 -45.96 5.85
CA GLU A 561 12.19 -47.15 5.94
C GLU A 561 12.71 -47.62 4.58
N LYS A 562 11.93 -47.43 3.50
CA LYS A 562 12.37 -47.73 2.12
C LYS A 562 13.50 -46.82 1.71
N GLU A 563 13.33 -45.52 1.84
CA GLU A 563 14.30 -44.51 1.47
C GLU A 563 15.60 -44.64 2.30
N LYS A 564 15.49 -45.04 3.56
CA LYS A 564 16.61 -45.34 4.43
C LYS A 564 17.48 -46.53 3.91
N MET A 565 16.82 -47.59 3.40
CA MET A 565 17.51 -48.76 2.85
C MET A 565 18.25 -48.47 1.54
N THR A 566 17.70 -47.57 0.72
CA THR A 566 18.21 -47.18 -0.62
C THR A 566 19.09 -45.94 -0.58
N ASN A 567 19.30 -45.31 0.58
CA ASN A 567 19.93 -43.98 0.73
C ASN A 567 19.36 -42.95 -0.22
N SER A 568 18.04 -42.94 -0.32
CA SER A 568 17.26 -42.07 -1.19
C SER A 568 16.31 -41.18 -0.38
N VAL A 569 15.65 -40.27 -1.04
CA VAL A 569 14.62 -39.39 -0.48
C VAL A 569 13.50 -39.16 -1.50
N ASN A 570 12.25 -39.08 -1.06
CA ASN A 570 11.17 -38.66 -1.93
C ASN A 570 11.07 -37.14 -1.89
N VAL A 571 11.37 -36.49 -3.02
CA VAL A 571 11.47 -35.02 -3.13
C VAL A 571 10.12 -34.42 -3.46
N ARG A 572 9.70 -33.43 -2.69
CA ARG A 572 8.48 -32.63 -2.89
C ARG A 572 8.80 -31.14 -2.76
N THR A 573 7.95 -30.33 -3.32
CA THR A 573 8.03 -28.87 -3.22
C THR A 573 6.83 -28.31 -2.44
N ARG A 574 6.89 -27.04 -2.04
CA ARG A 574 5.82 -26.36 -1.28
C ARG A 574 4.50 -26.27 -2.05
N ASP A 575 4.51 -26.25 -3.37
CA ASP A 575 3.35 -26.28 -4.27
C ASP A 575 2.76 -27.70 -4.45
N ASN A 576 3.24 -28.67 -3.67
CA ASN A 576 2.85 -30.08 -3.66
C ASN A 576 3.23 -30.85 -4.94
N LYS A 577 4.17 -30.35 -5.75
CA LYS A 577 4.77 -31.11 -6.85
C LYS A 577 5.65 -32.22 -6.29
N VAL A 578 5.55 -33.41 -6.83
CA VAL A 578 6.31 -34.59 -6.42
C VAL A 578 7.32 -34.95 -7.50
N HIS A 579 8.60 -34.87 -7.19
CA HIS A 579 9.70 -35.21 -8.12
C HIS A 579 10.12 -36.68 -8.03
N GLY A 580 9.53 -37.44 -7.11
CA GLY A 580 9.79 -38.87 -6.93
C GLY A 580 10.97 -39.15 -6.01
N GLU A 581 11.46 -40.39 -6.07
CA GLU A 581 12.56 -40.92 -5.26
C GLU A 581 13.90 -40.68 -5.99
N LEU A 582 14.81 -39.97 -5.32
CA LEU A 582 16.17 -39.67 -5.81
C LEU A 582 17.17 -40.01 -4.72
N THR A 583 18.39 -40.40 -5.07
CA THR A 583 19.44 -40.58 -4.08
C THR A 583 19.82 -39.24 -3.43
N VAL A 584 20.28 -39.30 -2.18
CA VAL A 584 20.72 -38.09 -1.45
C VAL A 584 21.83 -37.37 -2.24
N ALA A 585 22.73 -38.10 -2.89
CA ALA A 585 23.82 -37.54 -3.69
C ALA A 585 23.28 -36.79 -4.94
N GLU A 586 22.29 -37.33 -5.64
CA GLU A 586 21.66 -36.66 -6.80
C GLU A 586 20.96 -35.38 -6.38
N VAL A 587 20.19 -35.39 -5.28
CA VAL A 587 19.53 -34.20 -4.76
C VAL A 587 20.54 -33.13 -4.36
N LEU A 588 21.61 -33.50 -3.66
CA LEU A 588 22.71 -32.60 -3.30
C LEU A 588 23.35 -31.96 -4.54
N ALA A 589 23.65 -32.76 -5.56
CA ALA A 589 24.26 -32.26 -6.81
C ALA A 589 23.34 -31.26 -7.52
N ARG A 590 22.03 -31.56 -7.65
CA ARG A 590 21.04 -30.67 -8.27
C ARG A 590 20.89 -29.37 -7.50
N LEU A 591 20.69 -29.45 -6.19
CA LEU A 591 20.53 -28.25 -5.35
C LEU A 591 21.81 -27.40 -5.33
N THR A 592 22.98 -28.01 -5.34
CA THR A 592 24.25 -27.28 -5.44
C THR A 592 24.37 -26.51 -6.75
N LEU A 593 23.95 -27.11 -7.86
CA LEU A 593 23.94 -26.45 -9.17
C LEU A 593 22.93 -25.27 -9.17
N LEU A 594 21.72 -25.49 -8.65
CA LEU A 594 20.69 -24.44 -8.53
C LEU A 594 21.15 -23.28 -7.62
N LYS A 595 21.84 -23.58 -6.51
CA LYS A 595 22.43 -22.58 -5.62
C LYS A 595 23.53 -21.77 -6.32
N GLN A 596 24.47 -22.44 -7.02
CA GLN A 596 25.56 -21.79 -7.73
C GLN A 596 25.06 -20.91 -8.89
N SER A 597 24.02 -21.36 -9.62
CA SER A 597 23.39 -20.60 -10.69
C SER A 597 22.43 -19.51 -10.20
N ARG A 598 22.20 -19.39 -8.90
CA ARG A 598 21.23 -18.46 -8.28
C ARG A 598 19.84 -18.54 -8.95
N CYS A 599 19.38 -19.77 -9.21
CA CYS A 599 18.14 -20.03 -9.92
C CYS A 599 16.91 -19.57 -9.10
N ARG A 600 16.09 -18.68 -9.67
CA ARG A 600 14.90 -18.10 -9.00
C ARG A 600 13.77 -19.12 -8.80
N ASN A 601 13.55 -19.97 -9.80
CA ASN A 601 12.47 -20.95 -9.83
C ASN A 601 13.02 -22.36 -9.54
N ALA A 602 13.80 -22.51 -8.48
CA ALA A 602 14.49 -23.75 -8.16
C ALA A 602 13.52 -24.94 -8.04
N GLU A 603 12.31 -24.74 -7.52
CA GLU A 603 11.28 -25.77 -7.36
C GLU A 603 10.66 -26.20 -8.69
N GLU A 604 10.65 -25.35 -9.71
CA GLU A 604 10.12 -25.66 -11.04
C GLU A 604 11.15 -26.36 -11.90
N VAL A 605 12.42 -25.98 -11.75
CA VAL A 605 13.57 -26.44 -12.55
C VAL A 605 14.18 -27.72 -12.00
N PHE A 606 14.01 -28.01 -10.70
CA PHE A 606 14.51 -29.22 -10.03
C PHE A 606 13.94 -30.49 -10.65
#